data_882c5862e9eb0dde7a0ea15b7c05337e
#
_entry.id   882c5862e9eb0dde7a0ea15b7c05337e
#
_cell.length_a   1.000
_cell.length_b   1.000
_cell.length_c   1.000
_cell.angle_alpha   90.00
_cell.angle_beta   90.00
_cell.angle_gamma   90.00
#
_symmetry.space_group_name_H-M   'P 1'
#
loop_
_entity.id
_entity.type
_entity.pdbx_description
1 polymer ?
#
loop_
_entity_poly.entity_id
_entity_poly.type
_entity_poly.pdbx_seq_one_letter_code
_entity_poly.pdbx_strand_id
1 'polypeptide(L)'
;MTGYQKDMPSSGQLRLNDPIRWLNYAEEVTIKEDGSFQVQTDVITVTPATLVFPFAQIPCLLAPGKESTIIVNTAECSRQQSHLQKDNKPYGKKAYYGGYLADLQQELSDNSIPSNLVDNPSKIVKDVAGKDINGLKDYFLEKRLNTYKQIDEAPLSSAAKEILKANTDITTAIGLFMGKDIIMRAHVVSQKLNREQTKEYYTNTKIEFPVDYLDVLKDFTLNEPVDLYAPEFAYGAGIFSSRKDLMEEKLGTNQGILFQMGEAYKCYRSIEDFTPLTAEQKAVLEALPSPAYKQLLTVLNDKLLKKIELNKQKTGYKINEIGKVTNEELFSTCLLYTSPSPRDR
;
A
#
# COMPACT_ATOMS: atom_id res chain seq x y z
N MET A 1 3.75 -19.04 18.09
CA MET A 1 4.27 -17.82 18.77
C MET A 1 5.03 -18.22 20.01
N THR A 2 6.20 -17.66 20.26
CA THR A 2 6.92 -17.88 21.50
C THR A 2 6.45 -16.91 22.57
N GLY A 3 6.22 -17.42 23.79
CA GLY A 3 5.72 -16.61 24.93
C GLY A 3 4.22 -16.26 24.87
N TYR A 4 3.45 -16.87 23.97
CA TYR A 4 2.01 -16.70 23.92
C TYR A 4 1.35 -17.31 25.17
N GLN A 5 0.40 -16.61 25.74
CA GLN A 5 -0.34 -17.03 26.92
C GLN A 5 -1.85 -17.02 26.60
N LYS A 6 -2.62 -17.86 27.26
CA LYS A 6 -4.05 -18.08 26.99
C LYS A 6 -4.93 -16.84 27.19
N ASP A 7 -4.48 -15.91 28.01
CA ASP A 7 -5.15 -14.62 28.26
C ASP A 7 -4.79 -13.51 27.25
N MET A 8 -3.87 -13.79 26.32
CA MET A 8 -3.56 -12.89 25.23
C MET A 8 -4.65 -12.91 24.16
N PRO A 9 -4.76 -11.85 23.34
CA PRO A 9 -5.71 -11.83 22.22
C PRO A 9 -5.54 -13.05 21.30
N SER A 10 -6.66 -13.70 20.98
CA SER A 10 -6.73 -14.94 20.18
C SER A 10 -6.98 -14.68 18.68
N SER A 11 -6.94 -13.43 18.24
CA SER A 11 -7.16 -13.08 16.84
C SER A 11 -6.25 -11.96 16.37
N GLY A 12 -6.08 -11.89 15.06
CA GLY A 12 -5.34 -10.87 14.36
C GLY A 12 -5.82 -10.77 12.92
N GLN A 13 -5.07 -10.06 12.10
CA GLN A 13 -5.35 -9.88 10.69
C GLN A 13 -4.07 -10.01 9.87
N LEU A 14 -4.14 -10.64 8.72
CA LEU A 14 -3.14 -10.53 7.67
C LEU A 14 -3.61 -9.45 6.70
N ARG A 15 -2.96 -8.30 6.73
CA ARG A 15 -3.23 -7.18 5.81
C ARG A 15 -2.33 -7.29 4.60
N LEU A 16 -2.92 -7.26 3.42
CA LEU A 16 -2.21 -7.36 2.15
C LEU A 16 -2.04 -5.96 1.56
N ASN A 17 -0.80 -5.61 1.24
CA ASN A 17 -0.48 -4.43 0.45
C ASN A 17 -0.53 -4.81 -1.04
N ASP A 18 -1.65 -5.37 -1.45
CA ASP A 18 -1.91 -5.78 -2.83
C ASP A 18 -2.24 -4.54 -3.65
N PRO A 19 -1.48 -4.22 -4.72
CA PRO A 19 -1.74 -3.05 -5.54
C PRO A 19 -3.09 -3.07 -6.23
N ILE A 20 -3.79 -4.19 -6.15
CA ILE A 20 -5.05 -4.45 -6.81
C ILE A 20 -6.23 -4.37 -5.85
N ARG A 21 -6.11 -4.94 -4.65
CA ARG A 21 -7.19 -4.98 -3.67
C ARG A 21 -7.17 -3.79 -2.72
N TRP A 22 -6.17 -2.97 -2.86
CA TRP A 22 -5.88 -1.81 -2.06
C TRP A 22 -6.04 -2.02 -0.55
N LEU A 23 -5.44 -1.18 0.28
CA LEU A 23 -5.28 -1.18 1.76
C LEU A 23 -6.39 -1.82 2.63
N ASN A 24 -7.50 -2.23 2.07
CA ASN A 24 -8.64 -2.74 2.82
C ASN A 24 -8.78 -4.27 2.79
N TYR A 25 -7.91 -4.98 2.09
CA TYR A 25 -8.01 -6.43 2.06
C TYR A 25 -7.24 -7.03 3.24
N ALA A 26 -7.98 -7.70 4.11
CA ALA A 26 -7.42 -8.38 5.26
C ALA A 26 -8.09 -9.73 5.44
N GLU A 27 -7.29 -10.76 5.71
CA GLU A 27 -7.75 -12.07 6.16
C GLU A 27 -7.71 -12.13 7.68
N GLU A 28 -8.73 -12.72 8.27
CA GLU A 28 -8.74 -12.97 9.72
C GLU A 28 -7.75 -14.09 10.07
N VAL A 29 -7.00 -13.88 11.14
CA VAL A 29 -6.05 -14.83 11.69
C VAL A 29 -6.51 -15.26 13.08
N THR A 30 -6.87 -16.53 13.23
CA THR A 30 -7.20 -17.11 14.54
C THR A 30 -5.97 -17.76 15.15
N ILE A 31 -5.68 -17.41 16.41
CA ILE A 31 -4.58 -17.99 17.20
C ILE A 31 -5.17 -19.09 18.08
N LYS A 32 -4.62 -20.29 18.00
CA LYS A 32 -4.99 -21.43 18.83
C LYS A 32 -4.45 -21.28 20.26
N GLU A 33 -4.94 -22.09 21.17
CA GLU A 33 -4.53 -22.06 22.61
C GLU A 33 -3.01 -22.31 22.79
N ASP A 34 -2.39 -23.05 21.89
CA ASP A 34 -0.93 -23.31 21.88
C ASP A 34 -0.11 -22.18 21.25
N GLY A 35 -0.76 -21.09 20.83
CA GLY A 35 -0.13 -19.97 20.16
C GLY A 35 0.18 -20.21 18.68
N SER A 36 -0.25 -21.33 18.10
CA SER A 36 -0.12 -21.57 16.66
C SER A 36 -1.22 -20.84 15.89
N PHE A 37 -0.91 -20.43 14.65
CA PHE A 37 -1.88 -19.87 13.72
C PHE A 37 -1.53 -20.29 12.29
N GLN A 38 -2.54 -20.28 11.44
CA GLN A 38 -2.38 -20.51 10.01
C GLN A 38 -3.35 -19.61 9.28
N VAL A 39 -2.89 -19.00 8.20
CA VAL A 39 -3.72 -18.22 7.29
C VAL A 39 -3.32 -18.58 5.86
N GLN A 40 -4.30 -18.67 4.99
CA GLN A 40 -4.12 -18.91 3.57
C GLN A 40 -4.83 -17.80 2.81
N THR A 41 -4.14 -17.22 1.83
CA THR A 41 -4.69 -16.18 0.99
C THR A 41 -4.18 -16.33 -0.43
N ASP A 42 -4.96 -15.86 -1.39
CA ASP A 42 -4.56 -15.82 -2.79
C ASP A 42 -3.80 -14.52 -3.09
N VAL A 43 -2.59 -14.66 -3.58
CA VAL A 43 -1.79 -13.56 -4.12
C VAL A 43 -1.42 -13.86 -5.58
N ILE A 44 -1.27 -12.82 -6.39
CA ILE A 44 -1.02 -12.94 -7.83
C ILE A 44 0.46 -12.85 -8.14
N THR A 45 1.16 -12.07 -7.35
CA THR A 45 2.61 -11.87 -7.42
C THR A 45 3.17 -11.82 -6.01
N VAL A 46 4.47 -11.57 -5.87
CA VAL A 46 5.02 -11.24 -4.58
C VAL A 46 4.31 -10.01 -4.04
N THR A 47 3.78 -10.13 -2.83
CA THR A 47 2.91 -9.14 -2.23
C THR A 47 3.41 -8.86 -0.82
N PRO A 48 3.83 -7.61 -0.51
CA PRO A 48 4.07 -7.19 0.86
C PRO A 48 2.80 -7.30 1.68
N ALA A 49 2.94 -7.82 2.89
CA ALA A 49 1.83 -7.98 3.81
C ALA A 49 2.28 -7.68 5.24
N THR A 50 1.32 -7.50 6.13
CA THR A 50 1.58 -7.31 7.56
C THR A 50 0.64 -8.17 8.38
N LEU A 51 1.20 -9.03 9.22
CA LEU A 51 0.45 -9.67 10.29
C LEU A 51 0.24 -8.65 11.42
N VAL A 52 -1.01 -8.31 11.68
CA VAL A 52 -1.40 -7.32 12.68
C VAL A 52 -2.09 -8.03 13.83
N PHE A 53 -1.45 -8.02 14.98
CA PHE A 53 -2.00 -8.45 16.25
C PHE A 53 -2.15 -7.24 17.17
N PRO A 54 -3.00 -7.25 18.21
CA PRO A 54 -3.08 -6.16 19.17
C PRO A 54 -1.75 -5.80 19.83
N PHE A 55 -0.82 -6.75 19.88
CA PHE A 55 0.50 -6.62 20.52
C PHE A 55 1.67 -6.58 19.53
N ALA A 56 1.43 -6.69 18.21
CA ALA A 56 2.51 -6.72 17.21
C ALA A 56 2.04 -6.37 15.81
N GLN A 57 2.93 -5.77 15.04
CA GLN A 57 2.85 -5.68 13.59
C GLN A 57 4.11 -6.30 13.00
N ILE A 58 3.93 -7.36 12.22
CA ILE A 58 5.03 -8.16 11.67
C ILE A 58 4.94 -8.10 10.14
N PRO A 59 5.87 -7.42 9.46
CA PRO A 59 5.90 -7.40 8.00
C PRO A 59 6.24 -8.79 7.45
N CYS A 60 5.72 -9.12 6.29
CA CYS A 60 6.05 -10.34 5.59
C CYS A 60 5.89 -10.18 4.07
N LEU A 61 6.51 -11.08 3.32
CA LEU A 61 6.36 -11.20 1.87
C LEU A 61 5.64 -12.50 1.55
N LEU A 62 4.59 -12.41 0.77
CA LEU A 62 3.81 -13.55 0.28
C LEU A 62 4.06 -13.74 -1.21
N ALA A 63 4.01 -14.99 -1.69
CA ALA A 63 4.12 -15.28 -3.12
C ALA A 63 3.20 -16.44 -3.52
N PRO A 64 2.74 -16.48 -4.78
CA PRO A 64 1.84 -17.52 -5.28
C PRO A 64 2.44 -18.91 -5.08
N GLY A 65 1.67 -19.81 -4.43
CA GLY A 65 2.06 -21.20 -4.21
C GLY A 65 3.27 -21.40 -3.30
N LYS A 66 3.63 -20.40 -2.50
CA LYS A 66 4.74 -20.47 -1.54
C LYS A 66 4.21 -20.47 -0.11
N GLU A 67 4.99 -21.13 0.77
CA GLU A 67 4.74 -21.14 2.21
C GLU A 67 5.83 -20.33 2.91
N SER A 68 5.42 -19.56 3.90
CA SER A 68 6.31 -18.86 4.83
C SER A 68 5.96 -19.23 6.25
N THR A 69 6.96 -19.44 7.08
CA THR A 69 6.80 -19.67 8.51
C THR A 69 7.25 -18.42 9.26
N ILE A 70 6.43 -17.94 10.19
CA ILE A 70 6.75 -16.77 10.99
C ILE A 70 6.61 -17.12 12.47
N ILE A 71 7.70 -17.04 13.21
CA ILE A 71 7.72 -17.26 14.65
C ILE A 71 7.73 -15.90 15.34
N VAL A 72 6.59 -15.48 15.89
CA VAL A 72 6.43 -14.21 16.59
C VAL A 72 6.90 -14.32 18.03
N ASN A 73 7.76 -13.43 18.46
CA ASN A 73 8.23 -13.30 19.83
C ASN A 73 7.33 -12.29 20.57
N THR A 74 6.31 -12.78 21.24
CA THR A 74 5.29 -11.94 21.89
C THR A 74 5.88 -11.11 23.04
N ALA A 75 6.85 -11.63 23.78
CA ALA A 75 7.52 -10.90 24.86
C ALA A 75 8.29 -9.69 24.32
N GLU A 76 9.03 -9.86 23.24
CA GLU A 76 9.77 -8.77 22.61
C GLU A 76 8.84 -7.75 21.94
N CYS A 77 7.77 -8.19 21.29
CA CYS A 77 6.75 -7.31 20.73
C CYS A 77 6.12 -6.43 21.82
N SER A 78 5.71 -7.03 22.93
CA SER A 78 5.14 -6.30 24.07
C SER A 78 6.13 -5.32 24.68
N ARG A 79 7.41 -5.72 24.82
CA ARG A 79 8.47 -4.85 25.33
C ARG A 79 8.68 -3.61 24.45
N GLN A 80 8.69 -3.77 23.14
CA GLN A 80 8.89 -2.66 22.19
C GLN A 80 7.67 -1.73 22.08
N GLN A 81 6.46 -2.24 22.34
CA GLN A 81 5.25 -1.41 22.36
C GLN A 81 5.02 -0.70 23.70
N SER A 82 5.61 -1.20 24.78
CA SER A 82 5.39 -0.63 26.11
C SER A 82 6.02 0.75 26.24
N HIS A 83 5.19 1.76 26.48
CA HIS A 83 5.64 3.10 26.84
C HIS A 83 6.18 3.19 28.30
N LEU A 84 5.93 2.17 29.11
CA LEU A 84 6.23 2.14 30.54
C LEU A 84 7.60 1.53 30.88
N GLN A 85 8.14 0.70 29.99
CA GLN A 85 9.43 0.02 30.19
C GLN A 85 10.47 0.52 29.20
N LYS A 86 11.09 1.64 29.51
CA LYS A 86 12.36 2.03 28.86
C LYS A 86 13.52 1.39 29.63
N ASP A 87 13.65 0.06 29.48
CA ASP A 87 14.91 -0.55 29.86
C ASP A 87 15.94 -0.18 28.77
N ASN A 88 17.17 0.12 29.19
CA ASN A 88 18.25 0.49 28.26
C ASN A 88 18.82 -0.74 27.52
N LYS A 89 18.09 -1.85 27.46
CA LYS A 89 18.55 -3.06 26.74
C LYS A 89 18.27 -2.92 25.25
N PRO A 90 19.18 -3.37 24.40
CA PRO A 90 18.94 -3.43 22.96
C PRO A 90 17.66 -4.21 22.67
N TYR A 91 16.91 -3.76 21.67
CA TYR A 91 15.72 -4.49 21.22
C TYR A 91 16.15 -5.81 20.54
N GLY A 92 15.44 -6.88 20.88
CA GLY A 92 15.56 -8.17 20.22
C GLY A 92 14.69 -8.26 18.97
N LYS A 93 14.72 -9.41 18.32
CA LYS A 93 13.92 -9.67 17.14
C LYS A 93 12.45 -9.91 17.51
N LYS A 94 11.55 -9.20 16.84
CA LYS A 94 10.08 -9.39 16.98
C LYS A 94 9.61 -10.68 16.34
N ALA A 95 10.27 -11.10 15.25
CA ALA A 95 9.92 -12.31 14.51
C ALA A 95 11.15 -12.99 13.92
N TYR A 96 11.00 -14.28 13.66
CA TYR A 96 11.95 -15.10 12.91
C TYR A 96 11.21 -15.70 11.71
N TYR A 97 11.87 -15.70 10.56
CA TYR A 97 11.26 -16.12 9.31
C TYR A 97 11.86 -17.45 8.83
N GLY A 98 11.00 -18.29 8.22
CA GLY A 98 11.36 -19.53 7.56
C GLY A 98 10.60 -19.70 6.24
N GLY A 99 11.09 -20.58 5.38
CA GLY A 99 10.46 -20.84 4.08
C GLY A 99 10.83 -19.81 3.02
N TYR A 100 9.84 -19.35 2.26
CA TYR A 100 10.08 -18.49 1.11
C TYR A 100 10.73 -17.14 1.48
N LEU A 101 11.86 -16.84 0.87
CA LEU A 101 12.65 -15.60 1.08
C LEU A 101 12.95 -15.30 2.57
N ALA A 102 13.14 -16.34 3.39
CA ALA A 102 13.31 -16.19 4.84
C ALA A 102 14.40 -15.18 5.23
N ASP A 103 15.59 -15.28 4.63
CA ASP A 103 16.73 -14.39 4.93
C ASP A 103 16.42 -12.95 4.53
N LEU A 104 15.84 -12.73 3.35
CA LEU A 104 15.43 -11.40 2.89
C LEU A 104 14.37 -10.78 3.79
N GLN A 105 13.36 -11.57 4.18
CA GLN A 105 12.32 -11.12 5.11
C GLN A 105 12.91 -10.76 6.47
N GLN A 106 13.88 -11.54 6.95
CA GLN A 106 14.58 -11.25 8.20
C GLN A 106 15.37 -9.95 8.11
N GLU A 107 16.14 -9.75 7.03
CA GLU A 107 16.89 -8.49 6.81
C GLU A 107 15.96 -7.28 6.78
N LEU A 108 14.86 -7.35 6.02
CA LEU A 108 13.88 -6.27 5.93
C LEU A 108 13.18 -5.99 7.26
N SER A 109 12.89 -7.02 8.06
CA SER A 109 12.26 -6.86 9.38
C SER A 109 13.19 -6.32 10.46
N ASP A 110 14.46 -6.70 10.41
CA ASP A 110 15.47 -6.32 11.44
C ASP A 110 16.09 -4.94 11.17
N ASN A 111 15.98 -4.42 9.95
CA ASN A 111 16.53 -3.12 9.64
C ASN A 111 15.72 -1.98 10.26
N SER A 112 16.41 -0.90 10.63
CA SER A 112 15.83 0.30 11.21
C SER A 112 15.88 1.53 10.28
N ILE A 113 16.27 1.32 9.01
CA ILE A 113 16.39 2.41 8.04
C ILE A 113 15.00 2.90 7.66
N PRO A 114 14.71 4.20 7.79
CA PRO A 114 13.38 4.74 7.53
C PRO A 114 13.14 4.92 6.01
N SER A 115 12.88 3.82 5.31
CA SER A 115 12.59 3.84 3.87
C SER A 115 11.17 4.35 3.54
N ASN A 116 10.26 4.44 4.51
CA ASN A 116 8.97 5.09 4.36
C ASN A 116 9.06 6.55 4.82
N LEU A 117 9.22 7.50 3.89
CA LEU A 117 9.40 8.92 4.19
C LEU A 117 8.11 9.65 4.55
N VAL A 118 6.95 8.99 4.41
CA VAL A 118 5.63 9.56 4.73
C VAL A 118 4.93 8.89 5.92
N ASP A 119 5.62 8.03 6.65
CA ASP A 119 5.09 7.26 7.79
C ASP A 119 4.63 8.13 8.96
N ASN A 120 5.21 9.33 9.11
CA ASN A 120 4.89 10.25 10.20
C ASN A 120 4.38 11.62 9.68
N PRO A 121 3.12 11.70 9.23
CA PRO A 121 2.55 12.94 8.69
C PRO A 121 2.62 14.13 9.66
N SER A 122 2.48 13.88 10.97
CA SER A 122 2.55 14.94 11.98
C SER A 122 3.94 15.54 12.12
N LYS A 123 4.98 14.72 11.95
CA LYS A 123 6.35 15.19 11.94
C LYS A 123 6.65 15.98 10.67
N ILE A 124 6.24 15.46 9.50
CA ILE A 124 6.42 16.15 8.20
C ILE A 124 5.81 17.55 8.26
N VAL A 125 4.55 17.66 8.69
CA VAL A 125 3.82 18.93 8.82
C VAL A 125 4.59 19.95 9.69
N LYS A 126 5.23 19.50 10.77
CA LYS A 126 6.07 20.37 11.63
C LYS A 126 7.38 20.76 10.96
N ASP A 127 8.04 19.79 10.33
CA ASP A 127 9.36 20.00 9.70
C ASP A 127 9.29 20.95 8.49
N VAL A 128 8.14 21.00 7.81
CA VAL A 128 7.93 21.87 6.64
C VAL A 128 7.13 23.14 6.96
N ALA A 129 6.86 23.42 8.22
CA ALA A 129 6.16 24.62 8.63
C ALA A 129 6.88 25.89 8.11
N GLY A 130 6.16 26.77 7.42
CA GLY A 130 6.70 27.98 6.82
C GLY A 130 7.46 27.79 5.50
N LYS A 131 7.56 26.58 5.00
CA LYS A 131 8.12 26.31 3.66
C LYS A 131 7.02 26.46 2.59
N ASP A 132 7.43 26.82 1.40
CA ASP A 132 6.62 26.76 0.19
C ASP A 132 6.71 25.37 -0.47
N ILE A 133 6.11 25.21 -1.64
CA ILE A 133 6.08 23.95 -2.37
C ILE A 133 7.47 23.49 -2.84
N ASN A 134 8.38 24.40 -3.15
CA ASN A 134 9.77 24.10 -3.48
C ASN A 134 10.55 23.65 -2.25
N GLY A 135 10.39 24.35 -1.12
CA GLY A 135 10.98 23.95 0.14
C GLY A 135 10.49 22.58 0.64
N LEU A 136 9.27 22.18 0.30
CA LEU A 136 8.79 20.82 0.53
C LEU A 136 9.48 19.80 -0.40
N LYS A 137 9.64 20.12 -1.69
CA LYS A 137 10.38 19.31 -2.64
C LYS A 137 11.80 19.05 -2.13
N ASP A 138 12.53 20.09 -1.77
CA ASP A 138 13.88 19.99 -1.25
C ASP A 138 13.95 19.12 0.03
N TYR A 139 13.00 19.27 0.94
CA TYR A 139 12.89 18.44 2.14
C TYR A 139 12.78 16.94 1.83
N PHE A 140 11.94 16.55 0.88
CA PHE A 140 11.82 15.14 0.51
C PHE A 140 13.04 14.62 -0.23
N LEU A 141 13.64 15.42 -1.11
CA LEU A 141 14.85 15.04 -1.85
C LEU A 141 16.05 14.88 -0.91
N GLU A 142 16.24 15.77 0.05
CA GLU A 142 17.29 15.66 1.06
C GLU A 142 17.09 14.37 1.89
N LYS A 143 15.87 14.10 2.34
CA LYS A 143 15.57 12.86 3.07
C LYS A 143 15.86 11.63 2.24
N ARG A 144 15.45 11.61 0.97
CA ARG A 144 15.74 10.52 0.04
C ARG A 144 17.25 10.24 -0.05
N LEU A 145 18.05 11.28 -0.29
CA LEU A 145 19.51 11.15 -0.38
C LEU A 145 20.12 10.61 0.92
N ASN A 146 19.67 11.12 2.06
CA ASN A 146 20.15 10.66 3.36
C ASN A 146 19.77 9.21 3.64
N THR A 147 18.58 8.79 3.25
CA THR A 147 18.12 7.40 3.37
C THR A 147 18.91 6.48 2.46
N TYR A 148 19.15 6.89 1.21
CA TYR A 148 19.99 6.14 0.27
C TYR A 148 21.40 5.89 0.82
N LYS A 149 22.04 6.92 1.39
CA LYS A 149 23.33 6.77 2.04
C LYS A 149 23.30 5.73 3.15
N GLN A 150 22.28 5.77 4.02
CA GLN A 150 22.12 4.77 5.09
C GLN A 150 21.94 3.36 4.52
N ILE A 151 21.16 3.20 3.45
CA ILE A 151 20.95 1.91 2.78
C ILE A 151 22.26 1.39 2.20
N ASP A 152 23.05 2.24 1.53
CA ASP A 152 24.30 1.84 0.91
C ASP A 152 25.36 1.41 1.93
N GLU A 153 25.42 2.11 3.07
CA GLU A 153 26.35 1.81 4.17
C GLU A 153 25.94 0.60 5.03
N ALA A 154 24.65 0.18 4.95
CA ALA A 154 24.14 -0.92 5.78
C ALA A 154 24.67 -2.29 5.32
N PRO A 155 24.91 -3.23 6.26
CA PRO A 155 25.32 -4.59 5.96
C PRO A 155 24.14 -5.47 5.50
N LEU A 156 23.42 -5.03 4.45
CA LEU A 156 22.27 -5.71 3.88
C LEU A 156 22.62 -6.34 2.53
N SER A 157 21.89 -7.37 2.14
CA SER A 157 21.98 -7.95 0.81
C SER A 157 21.60 -6.93 -0.29
N SER A 158 22.07 -7.15 -1.52
CA SER A 158 21.70 -6.33 -2.67
C SER A 158 20.19 -6.25 -2.84
N ALA A 159 19.49 -7.39 -2.72
CA ALA A 159 18.02 -7.45 -2.85
C ALA A 159 17.31 -6.60 -1.78
N ALA A 160 17.74 -6.66 -0.52
CA ALA A 160 17.16 -5.83 0.53
C ALA A 160 17.40 -4.33 0.27
N LYS A 161 18.62 -3.96 -0.18
CA LYS A 161 18.94 -2.58 -0.55
C LYS A 161 18.08 -2.07 -1.69
N GLU A 162 17.88 -2.86 -2.72
CA GLU A 162 17.02 -2.50 -3.87
C GLU A 162 15.58 -2.26 -3.44
N ILE A 163 15.00 -3.14 -2.61
CA ILE A 163 13.64 -2.98 -2.09
C ILE A 163 13.51 -1.71 -1.23
N LEU A 164 14.47 -1.44 -0.35
CA LEU A 164 14.46 -0.25 0.49
C LEU A 164 14.60 1.04 -0.34
N LYS A 165 15.42 1.03 -1.39
CA LYS A 165 15.55 2.16 -2.31
C LYS A 165 14.26 2.37 -3.10
N ALA A 166 13.67 1.30 -3.64
CA ALA A 166 12.38 1.37 -4.33
C ALA A 166 11.29 1.96 -3.41
N ASN A 167 11.18 1.49 -2.16
CA ASN A 167 10.23 2.04 -1.21
C ASN A 167 10.50 3.52 -0.87
N THR A 168 11.76 3.91 -0.80
CA THR A 168 12.17 5.32 -0.59
C THR A 168 11.75 6.20 -1.75
N ASP A 169 11.92 5.75 -2.99
CA ASP A 169 11.51 6.48 -4.20
C ASP A 169 9.99 6.64 -4.27
N ILE A 170 9.26 5.55 -4.05
CA ILE A 170 7.80 5.55 -4.02
C ILE A 170 7.28 6.54 -2.98
N THR A 171 7.80 6.49 -1.76
CA THR A 171 7.34 7.38 -0.67
C THR A 171 7.77 8.83 -0.86
N THR A 172 8.91 9.08 -1.50
CA THR A 172 9.29 10.41 -1.96
C THR A 172 8.27 10.95 -2.97
N ALA A 173 7.94 10.15 -3.98
CA ALA A 173 6.94 10.52 -4.98
C ALA A 173 5.57 10.80 -4.33
N ILE A 174 5.11 9.93 -3.42
CA ILE A 174 3.87 10.16 -2.65
C ILE A 174 3.91 11.53 -1.95
N GLY A 175 5.01 11.85 -1.25
CA GLY A 175 5.18 13.13 -0.57
C GLY A 175 5.09 14.33 -1.53
N LEU A 176 5.68 14.21 -2.71
CA LEU A 176 5.61 15.26 -3.74
C LEU A 176 4.19 15.41 -4.30
N PHE A 177 3.49 14.32 -4.61
CA PHE A 177 2.10 14.36 -5.08
C PHE A 177 1.12 14.91 -4.05
N MET A 178 1.36 14.66 -2.78
CA MET A 178 0.58 15.22 -1.67
C MET A 178 1.02 16.62 -1.27
N GLY A 179 1.92 17.23 -2.00
CA GLY A 179 2.61 18.47 -1.63
C GLY A 179 1.68 19.62 -1.21
N LYS A 180 0.61 19.88 -1.99
CA LYS A 180 -0.38 20.91 -1.65
C LYS A 180 -1.02 20.66 -0.30
N ASP A 181 -1.49 19.44 -0.08
CA ASP A 181 -2.18 19.06 1.15
C ASP A 181 -1.25 19.18 2.36
N ILE A 182 0.01 18.77 2.20
CA ILE A 182 1.03 18.86 3.25
C ILE A 182 1.31 20.32 3.62
N ILE A 183 1.54 21.19 2.64
CA ILE A 183 1.81 22.62 2.87
C ILE A 183 0.61 23.32 3.51
N MET A 184 -0.60 23.08 2.99
CA MET A 184 -1.81 23.66 3.56
C MET A 184 -2.00 23.22 5.01
N ARG A 185 -1.81 21.94 5.30
CA ARG A 185 -1.90 21.39 6.66
C ARG A 185 -0.79 21.96 7.57
N ALA A 186 0.42 22.13 7.06
CA ALA A 186 1.53 22.73 7.80
C ALA A 186 1.22 24.17 8.21
N HIS A 187 0.61 24.95 7.32
CA HIS A 187 0.16 26.28 7.62
C HIS A 187 -0.91 26.30 8.73
N VAL A 188 -1.97 25.50 8.56
CA VAL A 188 -3.07 25.40 9.55
C VAL A 188 -2.54 25.05 10.95
N VAL A 189 -1.64 24.06 11.03
CA VAL A 189 -1.07 23.62 12.31
C VAL A 189 -0.13 24.69 12.90
N SER A 190 0.72 25.32 12.09
CA SER A 190 1.68 26.32 12.56
C SER A 190 0.99 27.61 13.04
N GLN A 191 -0.08 28.01 12.36
CA GLN A 191 -0.88 29.20 12.72
C GLN A 191 -1.97 28.89 13.77
N LYS A 192 -2.13 27.63 14.19
CA LYS A 192 -3.15 27.16 15.14
C LYS A 192 -4.56 27.61 14.76
N LEU A 193 -4.89 27.54 13.46
CA LEU A 193 -6.19 27.96 12.95
C LEU A 193 -7.31 27.12 13.54
N ASN A 194 -8.41 27.81 13.92
CA ASN A 194 -9.64 27.14 14.32
C ASN A 194 -10.37 26.53 13.10
N ARG A 195 -11.49 25.85 13.31
CA ARG A 195 -12.23 25.15 12.25
C ARG A 195 -12.71 26.08 11.14
N GLU A 196 -13.23 27.28 11.51
CA GLU A 196 -13.75 28.25 10.52
C GLU A 196 -12.61 28.85 9.69
N GLN A 197 -11.56 29.31 10.37
CA GLN A 197 -10.35 29.83 9.72
C GLN A 197 -9.70 28.77 8.81
N THR A 198 -9.67 27.52 9.25
CA THR A 198 -9.18 26.41 8.43
C THR A 198 -9.99 26.25 7.16
N LYS A 199 -11.32 26.26 7.26
CA LYS A 199 -12.21 26.15 6.08
C LYS A 199 -12.00 27.32 5.13
N GLU A 200 -11.94 28.54 5.65
CA GLU A 200 -11.68 29.76 4.86
C GLU A 200 -10.33 29.68 4.15
N TYR A 201 -9.27 29.27 4.86
CA TYR A 201 -7.93 29.10 4.31
C TYR A 201 -7.92 28.09 3.16
N TYR A 202 -8.50 26.89 3.34
CA TYR A 202 -8.56 25.88 2.28
C TYR A 202 -9.39 26.34 1.07
N THR A 203 -10.40 27.16 1.26
CA THR A 203 -11.24 27.67 0.18
C THR A 203 -10.53 28.76 -0.63
N ASN A 204 -9.77 29.64 0.04
CA ASN A 204 -9.19 30.84 -0.57
C ASN A 204 -7.74 30.66 -1.02
N THR A 205 -7.03 29.63 -0.52
CA THR A 205 -5.62 29.43 -0.84
C THR A 205 -5.47 28.52 -2.06
N LYS A 206 -4.76 29.04 -3.07
CA LYS A 206 -4.33 28.26 -4.23
C LYS A 206 -2.82 28.08 -4.16
N ILE A 207 -2.36 26.84 -4.12
CA ILE A 207 -0.97 26.47 -4.26
C ILE A 207 -0.77 25.97 -5.68
N GLU A 208 0.08 26.61 -6.45
CA GLU A 208 0.44 26.18 -7.79
C GLU A 208 1.77 25.42 -7.74
N PHE A 209 1.84 24.32 -8.49
CA PHE A 209 3.08 23.60 -8.66
C PHE A 209 3.91 24.26 -9.77
N PRO A 210 5.22 24.49 -9.58
CA PRO A 210 6.12 24.86 -10.67
C PRO A 210 6.06 23.85 -11.81
N VAL A 211 6.35 24.30 -13.03
CA VAL A 211 6.30 23.45 -14.23
C VAL A 211 7.23 22.23 -14.10
N ASP A 212 8.40 22.43 -13.49
CA ASP A 212 9.45 21.43 -13.30
C ASP A 212 9.37 20.68 -11.94
N TYR A 213 8.28 20.86 -11.22
CA TYR A 213 8.16 20.33 -9.84
C TYR A 213 8.36 18.81 -9.78
N LEU A 214 7.77 18.08 -10.73
CA LEU A 214 7.83 16.62 -10.79
C LEU A 214 8.94 16.08 -11.69
N ASP A 215 9.77 16.93 -12.30
CA ASP A 215 10.84 16.48 -13.22
C ASP A 215 11.83 15.53 -12.56
N VAL A 216 12.05 15.68 -11.25
CA VAL A 216 12.89 14.79 -10.45
C VAL A 216 12.45 13.32 -10.50
N LEU A 217 11.18 13.05 -10.77
CA LEU A 217 10.65 11.69 -10.84
C LEU A 217 11.21 10.89 -12.03
N LYS A 218 11.82 11.56 -13.01
CA LYS A 218 12.50 10.89 -14.14
C LYS A 218 13.71 10.06 -13.69
N ASP A 219 14.28 10.41 -12.54
CA ASP A 219 15.44 9.74 -11.94
C ASP A 219 15.06 8.63 -10.95
N PHE A 220 13.76 8.38 -10.78
CA PHE A 220 13.25 7.38 -9.83
C PHE A 220 12.95 6.07 -10.56
N THR A 221 13.27 4.95 -9.92
CA THR A 221 12.94 3.61 -10.42
C THR A 221 11.53 3.21 -9.98
N LEU A 222 10.49 3.80 -10.59
CA LEU A 222 9.10 3.53 -10.21
C LEU A 222 8.42 2.46 -11.08
N ASN A 223 9.19 1.68 -11.83
CA ASN A 223 8.66 0.74 -12.84
C ASN A 223 9.42 -0.59 -12.94
N GLU A 224 10.25 -0.84 -11.97
CA GLU A 224 11.02 -2.08 -11.94
C GLU A 224 10.24 -3.19 -11.20
N PRO A 225 10.47 -4.46 -11.53
CA PRO A 225 9.83 -5.56 -10.82
C PRO A 225 10.06 -5.53 -9.29
N VAL A 226 11.16 -4.92 -8.84
CA VAL A 226 11.46 -4.75 -7.41
C VAL A 226 10.45 -3.87 -6.69
N ASP A 227 9.78 -2.96 -7.38
CA ASP A 227 8.77 -2.07 -6.79
C ASP A 227 7.59 -2.84 -6.18
N LEU A 228 7.27 -4.01 -6.74
CA LEU A 228 6.22 -4.90 -6.20
C LEU A 228 6.55 -5.45 -4.80
N TYR A 229 7.82 -5.44 -4.42
CA TYR A 229 8.26 -5.85 -3.08
C TYR A 229 8.23 -4.69 -2.08
N ALA A 230 8.10 -3.46 -2.56
CA ALA A 230 8.08 -2.28 -1.71
C ALA A 230 6.75 -2.19 -0.95
N PRO A 231 6.76 -2.04 0.39
CA PRO A 231 5.55 -1.99 1.19
C PRO A 231 4.54 -0.90 0.77
N GLU A 232 5.04 0.25 0.31
CA GLU A 232 4.19 1.38 -0.05
C GLU A 232 3.78 1.44 -1.52
N PHE A 233 4.14 0.43 -2.33
CA PHE A 233 3.82 0.42 -3.75
C PHE A 233 2.32 0.50 -4.03
N ALA A 234 1.52 -0.29 -3.33
CA ALA A 234 0.06 -0.29 -3.49
C ALA A 234 -0.57 1.07 -3.15
N TYR A 235 -0.11 1.69 -2.06
CA TYR A 235 -0.57 3.02 -1.65
C TYR A 235 -0.15 4.09 -2.66
N GLY A 236 1.10 4.04 -3.12
CA GLY A 236 1.62 4.93 -4.16
C GLY A 236 0.80 4.86 -5.44
N ALA A 237 0.50 3.65 -5.93
CA ALA A 237 -0.34 3.44 -7.11
C ALA A 237 -1.72 4.12 -6.97
N GLY A 238 -2.35 4.03 -5.79
CA GLY A 238 -3.60 4.71 -5.49
C GLY A 238 -3.49 6.24 -5.51
N ILE A 239 -2.45 6.80 -4.88
CA ILE A 239 -2.22 8.26 -4.88
C ILE A 239 -1.97 8.77 -6.30
N PHE A 240 -1.11 8.12 -7.07
CA PHE A 240 -0.77 8.53 -8.43
C PHE A 240 -2.00 8.49 -9.34
N SER A 241 -2.84 7.46 -9.24
CA SER A 241 -4.06 7.35 -10.03
C SER A 241 -5.11 8.42 -9.68
N SER A 242 -5.14 8.88 -8.43
CA SER A 242 -6.10 9.90 -7.98
C SER A 242 -5.72 11.33 -8.40
N ARG A 243 -4.47 11.56 -8.81
CA ARG A 243 -3.94 12.87 -9.17
C ARG A 243 -3.65 12.99 -10.67
N LYS A 244 -4.64 12.56 -11.46
CA LYS A 244 -4.56 12.63 -12.93
C LYS A 244 -4.28 14.04 -13.45
N ASP A 245 -4.88 15.06 -12.81
CA ASP A 245 -4.66 16.46 -13.11
C ASP A 245 -3.17 16.84 -13.09
N LEU A 246 -2.47 16.44 -12.06
CA LEU A 246 -1.06 16.70 -11.86
C LEU A 246 -0.20 15.90 -12.85
N MET A 247 -0.61 14.68 -13.14
CA MET A 247 0.06 13.79 -14.08
C MET A 247 0.00 14.32 -15.50
N GLU A 248 -1.19 14.74 -15.96
CA GLU A 248 -1.39 15.27 -17.31
C GLU A 248 -0.74 16.65 -17.49
N GLU A 249 -0.90 17.53 -16.51
CA GLU A 249 -0.39 18.89 -16.58
C GLU A 249 1.14 18.97 -16.53
N LYS A 250 1.78 18.19 -15.66
CA LYS A 250 3.20 18.34 -15.35
C LYS A 250 4.11 17.31 -16.01
N LEU A 251 3.61 16.11 -16.29
CA LEU A 251 4.41 15.04 -16.90
C LEU A 251 4.08 14.82 -18.39
N GLY A 252 3.02 15.45 -18.89
CA GLY A 252 2.52 15.26 -20.25
C GLY A 252 1.85 13.90 -20.48
N THR A 253 1.05 13.81 -21.52
CA THR A 253 0.18 12.64 -21.79
C THR A 253 0.92 11.34 -22.11
N ASN A 254 2.21 11.42 -22.47
CA ASN A 254 3.00 10.25 -22.90
C ASN A 254 4.29 10.02 -22.09
N GLN A 255 4.49 10.75 -21.01
CA GLN A 255 5.74 10.68 -20.27
C GLN A 255 5.54 10.11 -18.88
N GLY A 256 5.63 8.86 -18.76
CA GLY A 256 5.94 8.34 -17.46
C GLY A 256 5.06 7.21 -16.99
N ILE A 257 5.75 6.39 -16.39
CA ILE A 257 5.42 5.26 -15.57
C ILE A 257 4.22 5.54 -14.64
N LEU A 258 4.19 6.71 -14.01
CA LEU A 258 3.12 7.11 -13.09
C LEU A 258 1.77 7.29 -13.80
N PHE A 259 1.76 7.85 -15.01
CA PHE A 259 0.54 7.94 -15.83
C PHE A 259 0.01 6.54 -16.17
N GLN A 260 0.91 5.64 -16.54
CA GLN A 260 0.55 4.28 -16.91
C GLN A 260 0.11 3.44 -15.71
N MET A 261 0.65 3.68 -14.53
CA MET A 261 0.13 3.12 -13.28
C MET A 261 -1.31 3.60 -13.03
N GLY A 262 -1.61 4.87 -13.28
CA GLY A 262 -2.96 5.42 -13.20
C GLY A 262 -3.93 4.76 -14.18
N GLU A 263 -3.52 4.54 -15.43
CA GLU A 263 -4.35 3.83 -16.43
C GLU A 263 -4.51 2.34 -16.08
N ALA A 264 -3.46 1.69 -15.61
CA ALA A 264 -3.53 0.31 -15.11
C ALA A 264 -4.52 0.18 -13.94
N TYR A 265 -4.54 1.15 -13.02
CA TYR A 265 -5.49 1.19 -11.93
C TYR A 265 -6.95 1.35 -12.40
N LYS A 266 -7.21 2.13 -13.45
CA LYS A 266 -8.54 2.23 -14.06
C LYS A 266 -8.98 0.89 -14.66
N CYS A 267 -8.10 0.19 -15.37
CA CYS A 267 -8.37 -1.16 -15.86
C CYS A 267 -8.72 -2.10 -14.70
N TYR A 268 -7.98 -2.00 -13.60
CA TYR A 268 -8.23 -2.76 -12.41
C TYR A 268 -9.61 -2.46 -11.79
N ARG A 269 -10.00 -1.20 -11.66
CA ARG A 269 -11.33 -0.84 -11.14
C ARG A 269 -12.45 -1.47 -11.98
N SER A 270 -12.29 -1.51 -13.30
CA SER A 270 -13.24 -2.20 -14.17
C SER A 270 -13.33 -3.70 -13.88
N ILE A 271 -12.20 -4.35 -13.54
CA ILE A 271 -12.16 -5.75 -13.13
C ILE A 271 -12.87 -5.94 -11.78
N GLU A 272 -12.65 -5.05 -10.83
CA GLU A 272 -13.27 -5.07 -9.49
C GLU A 272 -14.80 -4.96 -9.60
N ASP A 273 -15.29 -4.15 -10.54
CA ASP A 273 -16.72 -4.00 -10.83
C ASP A 273 -17.31 -5.19 -11.61
N PHE A 274 -16.58 -6.29 -11.76
CA PHE A 274 -16.97 -7.47 -12.56
C PHE A 274 -17.28 -7.16 -14.02
N THR A 275 -16.70 -6.12 -14.56
CA THR A 275 -16.85 -5.70 -15.95
C THR A 275 -15.65 -6.15 -16.75
N PRO A 276 -15.81 -6.93 -17.85
CA PRO A 276 -14.71 -7.30 -18.71
C PRO A 276 -14.00 -6.06 -19.26
N LEU A 277 -12.69 -6.12 -19.41
CA LEU A 277 -11.93 -5.03 -20.02
C LEU A 277 -12.40 -4.77 -21.46
N THR A 278 -12.62 -3.50 -21.78
CA THR A 278 -12.90 -3.06 -23.17
C THR A 278 -11.67 -3.25 -24.07
N ALA A 279 -11.84 -3.16 -25.36
CA ALA A 279 -10.72 -3.22 -26.31
C ALA A 279 -9.70 -2.09 -26.04
N GLU A 280 -10.17 -0.90 -25.70
CA GLU A 280 -9.34 0.27 -25.38
C GLU A 280 -8.52 0.03 -24.08
N GLN A 281 -9.17 -0.49 -23.04
CA GLN A 281 -8.48 -0.84 -21.80
C GLN A 281 -7.44 -1.95 -22.01
N LYS A 282 -7.72 -2.94 -22.87
CA LYS A 282 -6.74 -3.98 -23.23
C LYS A 282 -5.56 -3.38 -23.97
N ALA A 283 -5.78 -2.45 -24.90
CA ALA A 283 -4.72 -1.76 -25.60
C ALA A 283 -3.81 -0.95 -24.64
N VAL A 284 -4.41 -0.26 -23.67
CA VAL A 284 -3.67 0.42 -22.60
C VAL A 284 -2.84 -0.59 -21.79
N LEU A 285 -3.44 -1.73 -21.42
CA LEU A 285 -2.76 -2.79 -20.67
C LEU A 285 -1.56 -3.35 -21.45
N GLU A 286 -1.73 -3.57 -22.75
CA GLU A 286 -0.66 -4.07 -23.62
C GLU A 286 0.48 -3.06 -23.80
N ALA A 287 0.17 -1.78 -23.79
CA ALA A 287 1.13 -0.69 -23.90
C ALA A 287 1.87 -0.38 -22.58
N LEU A 288 1.51 -1.00 -21.47
CA LEU A 288 2.19 -0.76 -20.20
C LEU A 288 3.66 -1.17 -20.28
N PRO A 289 4.60 -0.27 -19.95
CA PRO A 289 6.03 -0.57 -19.99
C PRO A 289 6.48 -1.46 -18.84
N SER A 290 5.72 -1.51 -17.73
CA SER A 290 6.03 -2.41 -16.61
C SER A 290 5.58 -3.84 -16.90
N PRO A 291 6.49 -4.79 -17.17
CA PRO A 291 6.13 -6.19 -17.36
C PRO A 291 5.42 -6.78 -16.15
N ALA A 292 5.83 -6.36 -14.95
CA ALA A 292 5.24 -6.83 -13.72
C ALA A 292 3.78 -6.36 -13.55
N TYR A 293 3.50 -5.10 -13.81
CA TYR A 293 2.14 -4.54 -13.72
C TYR A 293 1.23 -5.10 -14.81
N LYS A 294 1.76 -5.24 -16.03
CA LYS A 294 1.06 -5.88 -17.14
C LYS A 294 0.70 -7.32 -16.82
N GLN A 295 1.64 -8.11 -16.33
CA GLN A 295 1.41 -9.50 -15.92
C GLN A 295 0.36 -9.59 -14.82
N LEU A 296 0.47 -8.74 -13.82
CA LEU A 296 -0.46 -8.67 -12.71
C LEU A 296 -1.90 -8.47 -13.19
N LEU A 297 -2.16 -7.45 -14.00
CA LEU A 297 -3.49 -7.13 -14.51
C LEU A 297 -4.02 -8.18 -15.48
N THR A 298 -3.15 -8.78 -16.30
CA THR A 298 -3.51 -9.88 -17.21
C THR A 298 -4.00 -11.10 -16.43
N VAL A 299 -3.23 -11.54 -15.44
CA VAL A 299 -3.60 -12.70 -14.59
C VAL A 299 -4.91 -12.43 -13.84
N LEU A 300 -5.13 -11.19 -13.40
CA LEU A 300 -6.36 -10.81 -12.73
C LEU A 300 -7.57 -10.86 -13.64
N ASN A 301 -7.45 -10.30 -14.81
CA ASN A 301 -8.52 -10.34 -15.82
C ASN A 301 -8.88 -11.79 -16.16
N ASP A 302 -7.88 -12.68 -16.34
CA ASP A 302 -8.13 -14.08 -16.63
C ASP A 302 -8.81 -14.82 -15.46
N LYS A 303 -8.39 -14.56 -14.22
CA LYS A 303 -9.06 -15.12 -13.03
C LYS A 303 -10.49 -14.62 -12.91
N LEU A 304 -10.75 -13.36 -13.19
CA LEU A 304 -12.07 -12.79 -13.17
C LEU A 304 -12.98 -13.43 -14.22
N LEU A 305 -12.53 -13.54 -15.47
CA LEU A 305 -13.29 -14.15 -16.54
C LEU A 305 -13.65 -15.61 -16.20
N LYS A 306 -12.71 -16.37 -15.64
CA LYS A 306 -12.97 -17.73 -15.16
C LYS A 306 -14.01 -17.77 -14.04
N LYS A 307 -13.96 -16.84 -13.10
CA LYS A 307 -14.92 -16.76 -12.00
C LYS A 307 -16.33 -16.39 -12.50
N ILE A 308 -16.43 -15.47 -13.44
CA ILE A 308 -17.68 -15.10 -14.10
C ILE A 308 -18.28 -16.34 -14.81
N GLU A 309 -17.46 -17.08 -15.57
CA GLU A 309 -17.91 -18.25 -16.30
C GLU A 309 -18.39 -19.38 -15.37
N LEU A 310 -17.63 -19.65 -14.29
CA LEU A 310 -18.01 -20.62 -13.28
C LEU A 310 -19.32 -20.25 -12.57
N ASN A 311 -19.55 -18.97 -12.31
CA ASN A 311 -20.81 -18.52 -11.73
C ASN A 311 -21.98 -18.67 -12.69
N LYS A 312 -21.80 -18.40 -13.98
CA LYS A 312 -22.81 -18.68 -15.01
C LYS A 312 -23.23 -20.13 -15.03
N GLN A 313 -22.26 -21.06 -14.98
CA GLN A 313 -22.50 -22.50 -15.02
C GLN A 313 -23.22 -23.01 -13.75
N LYS A 314 -22.87 -22.46 -12.58
CA LYS A 314 -23.43 -22.93 -11.30
C LYS A 314 -24.82 -22.41 -11.00
N THR A 315 -25.14 -21.21 -11.42
CA THR A 315 -26.30 -20.47 -10.93
C THR A 315 -27.27 -20.02 -12.03
N GLY A 316 -26.92 -20.27 -13.31
CA GLY A 316 -27.75 -19.84 -14.43
C GLY A 316 -27.89 -18.32 -14.56
N TYR A 317 -27.00 -17.55 -13.96
CA TYR A 317 -27.02 -16.09 -14.03
C TYR A 317 -26.85 -15.62 -15.48
N LYS A 318 -27.72 -14.73 -15.89
CA LYS A 318 -27.52 -13.95 -17.10
C LYS A 318 -26.69 -12.73 -16.77
N ILE A 319 -25.52 -12.62 -17.38
CA ILE A 319 -24.73 -11.41 -17.37
C ILE A 319 -25.13 -10.62 -18.61
N ASN A 320 -25.57 -9.36 -18.45
CA ASN A 320 -25.90 -8.51 -19.56
C ASN A 320 -24.64 -8.12 -20.37
N GLU A 321 -24.81 -7.45 -21.49
CA GLU A 321 -23.71 -7.06 -22.40
C GLU A 321 -22.60 -6.21 -21.73
N ILE A 322 -22.91 -5.61 -20.59
CA ILE A 322 -21.95 -4.84 -19.78
C ILE A 322 -21.39 -5.66 -18.58
N GLY A 323 -21.70 -6.94 -18.49
CA GLY A 323 -21.21 -7.81 -17.41
C GLY A 323 -21.98 -7.71 -16.09
N LYS A 324 -23.07 -6.96 -16.02
CA LYS A 324 -23.89 -6.87 -14.81
C LYS A 324 -24.77 -8.11 -14.66
N VAL A 325 -24.86 -8.62 -13.44
CA VAL A 325 -25.76 -9.74 -13.11
C VAL A 325 -27.20 -9.24 -13.07
N THR A 326 -28.08 -9.87 -13.86
CA THR A 326 -29.48 -9.45 -14.04
C THR A 326 -30.50 -10.40 -13.42
N ASN A 327 -30.09 -11.31 -12.54
CA ASN A 327 -31.01 -12.25 -11.89
C ASN A 327 -31.64 -11.63 -10.64
N GLU A 328 -32.98 -11.57 -10.58
CA GLU A 328 -33.75 -11.02 -9.47
C GLU A 328 -33.47 -11.71 -8.12
N GLU A 329 -33.13 -13.02 -8.12
CA GLU A 329 -32.78 -13.74 -6.89
C GLU A 329 -31.46 -13.24 -6.27
N LEU A 330 -30.51 -12.75 -7.08
CA LEU A 330 -29.27 -12.16 -6.58
C LEU A 330 -29.53 -10.77 -5.98
N PHE A 331 -30.43 -10.00 -6.56
CA PHE A 331 -30.88 -8.73 -6.01
C PHE A 331 -31.51 -8.91 -4.64
N SER A 332 -32.30 -9.94 -4.42
CA SER A 332 -32.89 -10.23 -3.11
C SER A 332 -31.84 -10.65 -2.08
N THR A 333 -30.81 -11.38 -2.49
CA THR A 333 -29.71 -11.80 -1.60
C THR A 333 -28.79 -10.61 -1.28
N CYS A 334 -28.47 -9.76 -2.23
CA CYS A 334 -27.69 -8.54 -1.99
C CYS A 334 -28.46 -7.52 -1.13
N LEU A 335 -29.78 -7.39 -1.30
CA LEU A 335 -30.61 -6.53 -0.46
C LEU A 335 -30.70 -7.01 1.00
N LEU A 336 -30.60 -8.33 1.25
CA LEU A 336 -30.52 -8.88 2.61
C LEU A 336 -29.24 -8.49 3.34
N TYR A 337 -28.12 -8.32 2.61
CA TYR A 337 -26.84 -7.87 3.18
C TYR A 337 -26.70 -6.35 3.29
N THR A 338 -27.52 -5.57 2.54
CA THR A 338 -27.51 -4.10 2.58
C THR A 338 -28.64 -3.53 3.44
N SER A 339 -29.47 -4.36 4.07
CA SER A 339 -30.47 -3.90 5.04
C SER A 339 -29.78 -3.29 6.25
N PRO A 340 -30.19 -2.09 6.72
CA PRO A 340 -29.63 -1.50 7.92
C PRO A 340 -29.76 -2.46 9.11
N SER A 341 -28.72 -2.55 9.90
CA SER A 341 -28.73 -3.33 11.13
C SER A 341 -29.92 -2.92 12.01
N PRO A 342 -30.57 -3.84 12.74
CA PRO A 342 -31.64 -3.52 13.69
C PRO A 342 -31.27 -2.47 14.76
N ARG A 343 -29.99 -2.07 14.82
CA ARG A 343 -29.52 -0.99 15.70
C ARG A 343 -29.70 0.43 15.15
N ASP A 344 -30.11 0.57 13.90
CA ASP A 344 -30.31 1.86 13.23
C ASP A 344 -31.80 2.24 13.12
N ARG A 345 -32.66 1.63 13.95
CA ARG A 345 -34.07 1.98 14.12
C ARG A 345 -34.35 2.49 15.51
#